data_8841a1cc9bcddff0c5664f264c13c4fc
#
_entry.id   8841a1cc9bcddff0c5664f264c13c4fc
#
_cell.length_a   1.000
_cell.length_b   1.000
_cell.length_c   1.000
_cell.angle_alpha   90.00
_cell.angle_beta   90.00
_cell.angle_gamma   90.00
#
_symmetry.space_group_name_H-M   'P 1'
#
loop_
_entity.id
_entity.type
_entity.pdbx_description
1 polymer ?
#
loop_
_entity_poly.entity_id
_entity_poly.type
_entity_poly.pdbx_seq_one_letter_code
_entity_poly.pdbx_strand_id
1 'polypeptide(L)'
;MQPEKAAAVRGWLSKAADDLRGARIDLDADPPFIEDALFHCQQAAEKSLKGFLTAHDTPFKKTHDLDELGRVCLELDTELADALHPAIPLTVFAWEFRYPGDSQVPSINEADESLAVAAALYTAVLQRLPKSCHP
;
A
#
# COMPACT_ATOMS: atom_id res chain seq x y z
N MET A 1 -0.29 -20.56 11.53
CA MET A 1 -0.69 -20.37 10.13
C MET A 1 -0.03 -21.42 9.25
N GLN A 2 -0.77 -22.01 8.35
CA GLN A 2 -0.24 -23.02 7.43
C GLN A 2 0.88 -22.41 6.56
N PRO A 3 1.96 -23.19 6.27
CA PRO A 3 3.12 -22.68 5.53
C PRO A 3 2.80 -22.07 4.16
N GLU A 4 1.88 -22.66 3.42
CA GLU A 4 1.49 -22.17 2.08
C GLU A 4 0.80 -20.81 2.18
N LYS A 5 -0.07 -20.64 3.18
CA LYS A 5 -0.75 -19.37 3.42
C LYS A 5 0.25 -18.31 3.87
N ALA A 6 1.12 -18.65 4.81
CA ALA A 6 2.17 -17.72 5.26
C ALA A 6 3.04 -17.27 4.08
N ALA A 7 3.40 -18.17 3.17
CA ALA A 7 4.18 -17.84 1.98
C ALA A 7 3.41 -16.90 1.05
N ALA A 8 2.11 -17.11 0.85
CA ALA A 8 1.28 -16.25 0.02
C ALA A 8 1.17 -14.84 0.62
N VAL A 9 0.96 -14.73 1.92
CA VAL A 9 0.92 -13.45 2.64
C VAL A 9 2.26 -12.75 2.51
N ARG A 10 3.35 -13.46 2.77
CA ARG A 10 4.71 -12.93 2.66
C ARG A 10 5.00 -12.41 1.26
N GLY A 11 4.48 -13.08 0.23
CA GLY A 11 4.59 -12.64 -1.16
C GLY A 11 3.98 -11.26 -1.39
N TRP A 12 2.77 -11.02 -0.88
CA TRP A 12 2.13 -9.71 -0.96
C TRP A 12 2.95 -8.66 -0.22
N LEU A 13 3.39 -8.96 1.00
CA LEU A 13 4.10 -8.01 1.84
C LEU A 13 5.52 -7.73 1.32
N SER A 14 6.18 -8.69 0.70
CA SER A 14 7.46 -8.46 0.00
C SER A 14 7.29 -7.45 -1.14
N LYS A 15 6.23 -7.60 -1.94
CA LYS A 15 5.94 -6.66 -3.02
C LYS A 15 5.61 -5.27 -2.48
N ALA A 16 4.86 -5.19 -1.39
CA ALA A 16 4.57 -3.91 -0.73
C ALA A 16 5.86 -3.24 -0.24
N ALA A 17 6.75 -4.00 0.40
CA ALA A 17 8.04 -3.49 0.87
C ALA A 17 8.89 -2.97 -0.30
N ASP A 18 8.91 -3.69 -1.42
CA ASP A 18 9.63 -3.26 -2.63
C ASP A 18 9.05 -1.95 -3.18
N ASP A 19 7.73 -1.79 -3.17
CA ASP A 19 7.09 -0.55 -3.60
C ASP A 19 7.48 0.62 -2.69
N LEU A 20 7.51 0.42 -1.37
CA LEU A 20 7.94 1.46 -0.42
C LEU A 20 9.39 1.87 -0.67
N ARG A 21 10.26 0.89 -0.90
CA ARG A 21 11.66 1.15 -1.22
C ARG A 21 11.79 1.88 -2.54
N GLY A 22 11.03 1.47 -3.55
CA GLY A 22 11.01 2.13 -4.86
C GLY A 22 10.60 3.59 -4.76
N ALA A 23 9.54 3.88 -3.98
CA ALA A 23 9.10 5.25 -3.74
C ALA A 23 10.20 6.09 -3.08
N ARG A 24 10.91 5.55 -2.11
CA ARG A 24 12.00 6.27 -1.46
C ARG A 24 13.13 6.58 -2.44
N ILE A 25 13.52 5.63 -3.26
CA ILE A 25 14.54 5.82 -4.31
C ILE A 25 14.10 6.91 -5.28
N ASP A 26 12.85 6.89 -5.72
CA ASP A 26 12.30 7.87 -6.65
C ASP A 26 12.35 9.28 -6.08
N LEU A 27 11.99 9.44 -4.81
CA LEU A 27 11.95 10.76 -4.16
C LEU A 27 13.35 11.30 -3.83
N ASP A 28 14.32 10.40 -3.64
CA ASP A 28 15.71 10.78 -3.38
C ASP A 28 16.49 11.09 -4.66
N ALA A 29 15.95 10.77 -5.82
CA ALA A 29 16.56 11.09 -7.10
C ALA A 29 16.57 12.60 -7.35
N ASP A 30 17.51 13.08 -8.15
CA ASP A 30 17.60 14.49 -8.53
C ASP A 30 17.61 14.63 -10.07
N PRO A 31 16.54 15.14 -10.68
CA PRO A 31 15.27 15.52 -10.07
C PRO A 31 14.46 14.29 -9.60
N PRO A 32 13.56 14.47 -8.62
CA PRO A 32 12.77 13.34 -8.10
C PRO A 32 11.74 12.85 -9.10
N PHE A 33 11.44 11.55 -9.03
CA PHE A 33 10.38 10.92 -9.82
C PHE A 33 9.09 10.86 -8.99
N ILE A 34 8.43 12.01 -8.83
CA ILE A 34 7.27 12.15 -7.93
C ILE A 34 6.09 11.27 -8.36
N GLU A 35 5.76 11.27 -9.65
CA GLU A 35 4.63 10.49 -10.17
C GLU A 35 4.83 8.99 -9.94
N ASP A 36 6.02 8.49 -10.21
CA ASP A 36 6.34 7.08 -10.01
C ASP A 36 6.34 6.71 -8.52
N ALA A 37 6.85 7.59 -7.68
CA ALA A 37 6.82 7.40 -6.23
C ALA A 37 5.39 7.28 -5.71
N LEU A 38 4.48 8.14 -6.18
CA LEU A 38 3.07 8.11 -5.76
C LEU A 38 2.37 6.84 -6.23
N PHE A 39 2.68 6.34 -7.42
CA PHE A 39 2.19 5.05 -7.88
C PHE A 39 2.66 3.94 -6.95
N HIS A 40 3.94 3.94 -6.57
CA HIS A 40 4.48 2.96 -5.63
C HIS A 40 3.81 3.04 -4.26
N CYS A 41 3.50 4.24 -3.78
CA CYS A 41 2.78 4.42 -2.51
C CYS A 41 1.40 3.75 -2.55
N GLN A 42 0.65 3.97 -3.63
CA GLN A 42 -0.66 3.35 -3.82
C GLN A 42 -0.52 1.83 -3.89
N GLN A 43 0.45 1.32 -4.65
CA GLN A 43 0.68 -0.11 -4.78
C GLN A 43 1.08 -0.76 -3.45
N ALA A 44 1.90 -0.07 -2.65
CA ALA A 44 2.29 -0.57 -1.33
C ALA A 44 1.07 -0.71 -0.41
N ALA A 45 0.19 0.30 -0.40
CA ALA A 45 -1.04 0.27 0.38
C ALA A 45 -1.96 -0.87 -0.08
N GLU A 46 -2.18 -0.98 -1.39
CA GLU A 46 -3.02 -2.03 -1.97
C GLU A 46 -2.51 -3.42 -1.60
N LYS A 47 -1.22 -3.67 -1.78
CA LYS A 47 -0.62 -4.98 -1.51
C LYS A 47 -0.59 -5.31 -0.03
N SER A 48 -0.44 -4.31 0.83
CA SER A 48 -0.54 -4.49 2.29
C SER A 48 -1.93 -5.00 2.68
N LEU A 49 -2.99 -4.38 2.14
CA LEU A 49 -4.37 -4.81 2.40
C LEU A 49 -4.65 -6.19 1.83
N LYS A 50 -4.17 -6.49 0.63
CA LYS A 50 -4.33 -7.81 0.01
C LYS A 50 -3.61 -8.89 0.81
N GLY A 51 -2.44 -8.60 1.35
CA GLY A 51 -1.74 -9.50 2.25
C GLY A 51 -2.53 -9.77 3.53
N PHE A 52 -3.10 -8.72 4.12
CA PHE A 52 -3.95 -8.83 5.31
C PHE A 52 -5.18 -9.72 5.03
N LEU A 53 -5.87 -9.48 3.91
CA LEU A 53 -7.05 -10.27 3.53
C LEU A 53 -6.69 -11.74 3.25
N THR A 54 -5.55 -11.97 2.61
CA THR A 54 -5.06 -13.34 2.37
C THR A 54 -4.80 -14.07 3.70
N ALA A 55 -4.24 -13.37 4.68
CA ALA A 55 -4.01 -13.93 6.02
C ALA A 55 -5.30 -14.35 6.72
N HIS A 56 -6.39 -13.65 6.44
CA HIS A 56 -7.71 -13.90 7.01
C HIS A 56 -8.61 -14.78 6.13
N ASP A 57 -8.05 -15.41 5.10
CA ASP A 57 -8.79 -16.27 4.15
C ASP A 57 -10.00 -15.55 3.54
N THR A 58 -9.90 -14.24 3.37
CA THR A 58 -10.98 -13.41 2.87
C THR A 58 -10.72 -13.06 1.40
N PRO A 59 -11.58 -13.50 0.48
CA PRO A 59 -11.40 -13.20 -0.93
C PRO A 59 -11.61 -11.71 -1.22
N PHE A 60 -10.96 -11.22 -2.26
CA PHE A 60 -11.08 -9.84 -2.70
C PHE A 60 -11.11 -9.79 -4.23
N LYS A 61 -11.74 -8.74 -4.75
CA LYS A 61 -11.77 -8.49 -6.19
C LYS A 61 -10.43 -7.96 -6.68
N LYS A 62 -10.16 -8.13 -7.96
CA LYS A 62 -9.04 -7.45 -8.62
C LYS A 62 -9.39 -5.97 -8.73
N THR A 63 -8.97 -5.19 -7.74
CA THR A 63 -9.26 -3.76 -7.67
C THR A 63 -8.04 -3.01 -7.15
N HIS A 64 -7.94 -1.74 -7.54
CA HIS A 64 -6.97 -0.79 -7.01
C HIS A 64 -7.60 0.16 -5.99
N ASP A 65 -8.90 -0.01 -5.70
CA ASP A 65 -9.66 0.86 -4.82
C ASP A 65 -9.37 0.52 -3.35
N LEU A 66 -8.64 1.41 -2.69
CA LEU A 66 -8.27 1.23 -1.29
C LEU A 66 -9.47 1.36 -0.34
N ASP A 67 -10.51 2.11 -0.73
CA ASP A 67 -11.74 2.19 0.07
C ASP A 67 -12.46 0.85 0.07
N GLU A 68 -12.62 0.24 -1.10
CA GLU A 68 -13.26 -1.07 -1.23
C GLU A 68 -12.51 -2.15 -0.45
N LEU A 69 -11.20 -2.26 -0.64
CA LEU A 69 -10.37 -3.23 0.08
C LEU A 69 -10.36 -2.92 1.59
N GLY A 70 -10.28 -1.65 1.93
CA GLY A 70 -10.20 -1.20 3.30
C GLY A 70 -11.46 -1.50 4.10
N ARG A 71 -12.64 -1.37 3.49
CA ARG A 71 -13.91 -1.70 4.16
C ARG A 71 -13.95 -3.15 4.62
N VAL A 72 -13.48 -4.07 3.77
CA VAL A 72 -13.42 -5.48 4.12
C VAL A 72 -12.42 -5.71 5.25
N CYS A 73 -11.26 -5.06 5.19
CA CYS A 73 -10.24 -5.15 6.25
C CYS A 73 -10.79 -4.64 7.58
N LEU A 74 -11.56 -3.54 7.60
CA LEU A 74 -12.11 -2.97 8.82
C LEU A 74 -13.19 -3.86 9.44
N GLU A 75 -13.90 -4.66 8.65
CA GLU A 75 -14.82 -5.67 9.19
C GLU A 75 -14.08 -6.75 9.99
N LEU A 76 -12.82 -7.01 9.62
CA LEU A 76 -11.99 -8.01 10.30
C LEU A 76 -11.25 -7.43 11.49
N ASP A 77 -10.83 -6.17 11.40
CA ASP A 77 -10.05 -5.49 12.44
C ASP A 77 -10.28 -3.99 12.37
N THR A 78 -11.14 -3.48 13.26
CA THR A 78 -11.47 -2.06 13.31
C THR A 78 -10.29 -1.17 13.72
N GLU A 79 -9.28 -1.74 14.37
CA GLU A 79 -8.10 -0.99 14.82
C GLU A 79 -7.18 -0.58 13.66
N LEU A 80 -7.39 -1.14 12.46
CA LEU A 80 -6.68 -0.68 11.27
C LEU A 80 -7.12 0.72 10.82
N ALA A 81 -8.24 1.24 11.30
CA ALA A 81 -8.84 2.48 10.81
C ALA A 81 -7.88 3.66 10.81
N ASP A 82 -7.10 3.85 11.88
CA ASP A 82 -6.21 5.01 12.00
C ASP A 82 -5.10 5.03 10.93
N ALA A 83 -4.60 3.86 10.55
CA ALA A 83 -3.58 3.75 9.50
C ALA A 83 -4.21 3.70 8.10
N LEU A 84 -5.42 3.15 8.00
CA LEU A 84 -6.09 2.95 6.72
C LEU A 84 -6.71 4.24 6.17
N HIS A 85 -7.46 4.98 6.97
CA HIS A 85 -8.19 6.15 6.50
C HIS A 85 -7.30 7.16 5.79
N PRO A 86 -6.10 7.50 6.30
CA PRO A 86 -5.20 8.42 5.58
C PRO A 86 -4.69 7.86 4.25
N ALA A 87 -4.69 6.54 4.07
CA ALA A 87 -4.19 5.90 2.86
C ALA A 87 -5.23 5.85 1.73
N ILE A 88 -6.53 5.91 2.03
CA ILE A 88 -7.59 5.80 1.02
C ILE A 88 -7.42 6.80 -0.13
N PRO A 89 -7.09 8.08 0.12
CA PRO A 89 -6.87 9.04 -0.98
C PRO A 89 -5.74 8.68 -1.94
N LEU A 90 -4.84 7.76 -1.60
CA LEU A 90 -3.80 7.29 -2.51
C LEU A 90 -4.37 6.53 -3.70
N THR A 91 -5.62 6.10 -3.65
CA THR A 91 -6.29 5.31 -4.69
C THR A 91 -6.11 5.89 -6.08
N VAL A 92 -6.24 7.23 -6.22
CA VAL A 92 -6.14 7.90 -7.53
C VAL A 92 -4.80 7.67 -8.21
N PHE A 93 -3.73 7.42 -7.46
CA PHE A 93 -2.39 7.24 -8.01
C PHE A 93 -2.20 5.89 -8.72
N ALA A 94 -3.21 5.00 -8.68
CA ALA A 94 -3.19 3.77 -9.45
C ALA A 94 -3.26 4.05 -10.97
N TRP A 95 -3.87 5.16 -11.38
CA TRP A 95 -4.05 5.51 -12.80
C TRP A 95 -3.73 6.97 -13.13
N GLU A 96 -3.65 7.87 -12.14
CA GLU A 96 -3.26 9.26 -12.35
C GLU A 96 -1.87 9.31 -12.95
N PHE A 97 -1.59 10.27 -13.79
CA PHE A 97 -0.28 10.49 -14.44
C PHE A 97 0.15 9.45 -15.47
N ARG A 98 -0.66 8.44 -15.78
CA ARG A 98 -0.30 7.41 -16.78
C ARG A 98 -0.18 7.98 -18.19
N TYR A 99 -0.91 9.05 -18.47
CA TYR A 99 -0.95 9.67 -19.78
C TYR A 99 -0.63 11.15 -19.65
N PRO A 100 -0.05 11.78 -20.71
CA PRO A 100 0.11 13.24 -20.73
C PRO A 100 -1.25 13.90 -20.55
N GLY A 101 -1.31 14.89 -19.66
CA GLY A 101 -2.58 15.58 -19.36
C GLY A 101 -2.37 16.75 -18.43
N ASP A 102 -3.49 17.28 -17.95
CA ASP A 102 -3.52 18.49 -17.14
C ASP A 102 -3.43 18.24 -15.64
N SER A 103 -3.17 16.99 -15.22
CA SER A 103 -3.06 16.66 -13.81
C SER A 103 -1.87 17.37 -13.18
N GLN A 104 -2.11 18.07 -12.08
CA GLN A 104 -1.03 18.69 -11.31
C GLN A 104 -0.27 17.63 -10.53
N VAL A 105 1.05 17.65 -10.67
CA VAL A 105 1.92 16.77 -9.90
C VAL A 105 2.05 17.33 -8.48
N PRO A 106 1.79 16.53 -7.44
CA PRO A 106 2.01 16.97 -6.06
C PRO A 106 3.46 17.39 -5.81
N SER A 107 3.65 18.20 -4.77
CA SER A 107 4.98 18.62 -4.34
C SER A 107 5.76 17.45 -3.76
N ILE A 108 7.07 17.62 -3.62
CA ILE A 108 7.94 16.65 -2.96
C ILE A 108 7.48 16.40 -1.51
N ASN A 109 7.04 17.44 -0.81
CA ASN A 109 6.55 17.31 0.56
C ASN A 109 5.26 16.50 0.63
N GLU A 110 4.33 16.71 -0.30
CA GLU A 110 3.11 15.92 -0.39
C GLU A 110 3.41 14.45 -0.72
N ALA A 111 4.39 14.22 -1.57
CA ALA A 111 4.81 12.85 -1.91
C ALA A 111 5.49 12.16 -0.72
N ASP A 112 6.32 12.88 0.04
CA ASP A 112 6.91 12.36 1.29
C ASP A 112 5.84 11.98 2.31
N GLU A 113 4.78 12.80 2.44
CA GLU A 113 3.64 12.49 3.30
C GLU A 113 2.89 11.24 2.82
N SER A 114 2.69 11.11 1.52
CA SER A 114 2.05 9.93 0.93
C SER A 114 2.85 8.67 1.21
N LEU A 115 4.18 8.74 1.12
CA LEU A 115 5.05 7.62 1.45
C LEU A 115 4.96 7.26 2.94
N ALA A 116 4.94 8.26 3.83
CA ALA A 116 4.78 8.03 5.27
C ALA A 116 3.44 7.34 5.58
N VAL A 117 2.37 7.75 4.91
CA VAL A 117 1.03 7.15 5.07
C VAL A 117 1.02 5.70 4.61
N ALA A 118 1.59 5.42 3.44
CA ALA A 118 1.69 4.05 2.92
C ALA A 118 2.54 3.15 3.84
N ALA A 119 3.66 3.67 4.32
CA ALA A 119 4.55 2.95 5.24
C ALA A 119 3.86 2.65 6.58
N ALA A 120 3.08 3.59 7.09
CA ALA A 120 2.32 3.41 8.33
C ALA A 120 1.29 2.29 8.20
N LEU A 121 0.58 2.22 7.06
CA LEU A 121 -0.38 1.15 6.80
C LEU A 121 0.32 -0.20 6.71
N TYR A 122 1.43 -0.28 5.98
CA TYR A 122 2.24 -1.49 5.88
C TYR A 122 2.68 -1.98 7.27
N THR A 123 3.20 -1.09 8.10
CA THR A 123 3.62 -1.41 9.47
C THR A 123 2.46 -1.90 10.32
N ALA A 124 1.30 -1.23 10.21
CA ALA A 124 0.10 -1.63 10.95
C ALA A 124 -0.35 -3.05 10.58
N VAL A 125 -0.26 -3.40 9.30
CA VAL A 125 -0.57 -4.75 8.83
C VAL A 125 0.44 -5.77 9.39
N LEU A 126 1.74 -5.47 9.30
CA LEU A 126 2.78 -6.35 9.84
C LEU A 126 2.56 -6.67 11.33
N GLN A 127 2.21 -5.66 12.11
CA GLN A 127 1.99 -5.80 13.55
C GLN A 127 0.85 -6.76 13.90
N ARG A 128 -0.07 -6.99 12.96
CA ARG A 128 -1.23 -7.85 13.14
C ARG A 128 -1.03 -9.27 12.61
N LEU A 129 0.14 -9.56 12.10
CA LEU A 129 0.43 -10.84 11.45
C LEU A 129 1.59 -11.54 12.15
N PRO A 130 1.58 -12.90 12.16
CA PRO A 130 2.70 -13.63 12.75
C PRO A 130 3.99 -13.41 11.95
N LYS A 131 5.12 -13.57 12.61
CA LYS A 131 6.45 -13.35 11.98
C LYS A 131 6.68 -14.20 10.75
N SER A 132 6.05 -15.37 10.66
CA SER A 132 6.15 -16.22 9.47
C SER A 132 5.60 -15.57 8.20
N CYS A 133 4.77 -14.53 8.34
CA CYS A 133 4.23 -13.73 7.23
C CYS A 133 5.10 -12.53 6.86
N HIS A 134 6.09 -12.21 7.69
CA HIS A 134 6.93 -11.03 7.44
C HIS A 134 7.99 -11.35 6.39
N PRO A 135 8.23 -10.43 5.42
CA PRO A 135 9.30 -10.59 4.45
C PRO A 135 10.68 -10.49 5.06
#